data_7c8e3434e36c83450d7d885503379d35
#
_entry.id   7c8e3434e36c83450d7d885503379d35
#
_cell.length_a   1.000
_cell.length_b   1.000
_cell.length_c   1.000
_cell.angle_alpha   90.00
_cell.angle_beta   90.00
_cell.angle_gamma   90.00
#
_symmetry.space_group_name_H-M   'P 1'
#
loop_
_entity.id
_entity.type
_entity.pdbx_description
1 polymer ?
#
loop_
_entity_poly.entity_id
_entity_poly.type
_entity_poly.pdbx_seq_one_letter_code
_entity_poly.pdbx_strand_id
1 'polypeptide(L)'
;MAKRVTKKVNSTELDSKEFFAAIAQIEEEKGIKKGYMMEKITQALISAYRRDHEGVGDNLTVEANEETGVVRMFLKKEVVEEVDNPGTEISLEEARLSLPRVELGDTIRIEVKPKNFGRIAAQTARQVIIQGIREAEQGMVYDEFSSKEHELLTGVVTRIDPRNGAVTLRISSGSEFT
;
A
#
# COMPACT_ATOMS: atom_id res chain seq x y z
N MET A 1 -5.99 41.87 25.08
CA MET A 1 -6.75 40.67 24.73
C MET A 1 -5.94 39.87 23.68
N ALA A 2 -5.24 38.84 24.12
CA ALA A 2 -4.38 38.03 23.24
C ALA A 2 -5.20 36.99 22.52
N LYS A 3 -5.26 37.04 21.18
CA LYS A 3 -5.87 36.03 20.32
C LYS A 3 -5.01 34.76 20.35
N ARG A 4 -5.51 33.74 20.99
CA ARG A 4 -4.95 32.39 20.98
C ARG A 4 -5.09 31.82 19.57
N VAL A 5 -4.01 31.78 18.80
CA VAL A 5 -3.95 31.05 17.52
C VAL A 5 -3.83 29.56 17.88
N THR A 6 -4.94 28.86 17.84
CA THR A 6 -4.94 27.39 17.89
C THR A 6 -4.45 26.88 16.55
N LYS A 7 -3.20 26.43 16.53
CA LYS A 7 -2.60 25.68 15.44
C LYS A 7 -3.44 24.40 15.26
N LYS A 8 -4.20 24.34 14.17
CA LYS A 8 -4.93 23.13 13.77
C LYS A 8 -3.86 22.09 13.45
N VAL A 9 -3.56 21.21 14.38
CA VAL A 9 -2.70 20.04 14.13
C VAL A 9 -3.46 19.20 13.10
N ASN A 10 -2.88 19.06 11.92
CA ASN A 10 -3.45 18.25 10.86
C ASN A 10 -3.53 16.80 11.35
N SER A 11 -4.74 16.29 11.53
CA SER A 11 -5.02 14.91 11.90
C SER A 11 -4.28 13.88 11.03
N THR A 12 -3.94 14.24 9.81
CA THR A 12 -3.22 13.40 8.84
C THR A 12 -1.75 13.10 9.23
N GLU A 13 -1.05 13.99 9.98
CA GLU A 13 0.34 13.77 10.38
C GLU A 13 0.47 12.85 11.60
N LEU A 14 -0.47 12.93 12.53
CA LEU A 14 -0.52 12.03 13.70
C LEU A 14 -0.88 10.60 13.28
N ASP A 15 -1.88 10.45 12.40
CA ASP A 15 -2.29 9.16 11.86
C ASP A 15 -1.14 8.45 11.10
N SER A 16 -0.26 9.22 10.45
CA SER A 16 0.87 8.66 9.70
C SER A 16 1.96 8.08 10.61
N LYS A 17 2.31 8.72 11.71
CA LYS A 17 3.33 8.21 12.66
C LYS A 17 2.87 6.92 13.35
N GLU A 18 1.63 6.89 13.81
CA GLU A 18 1.03 5.69 14.40
C GLU A 18 0.98 4.54 13.39
N PHE A 19 0.67 4.84 12.14
CA PHE A 19 0.67 3.89 11.06
C PHE A 19 2.06 3.26 10.81
N PHE A 20 3.13 4.07 10.73
CA PHE A 20 4.48 3.55 10.55
C PHE A 20 4.98 2.77 11.77
N ALA A 21 4.60 3.18 12.97
CA ALA A 21 4.89 2.44 14.20
C ALA A 21 4.19 1.06 14.20
N ALA A 22 2.94 1.00 13.77
CA ALA A 22 2.21 -0.26 13.64
C ALA A 22 2.85 -1.19 12.58
N ILE A 23 3.29 -0.67 11.45
CA ILE A 23 4.01 -1.45 10.43
C ILE A 23 5.32 -2.02 10.98
N ALA A 24 6.09 -1.23 11.74
CA ALA A 24 7.32 -1.69 12.37
C ALA A 24 7.07 -2.80 13.41
N GLN A 25 6.01 -2.67 14.19
CA GLN A 25 5.60 -3.70 15.15
C GLN A 25 5.20 -5.01 14.45
N ILE A 26 4.49 -4.94 13.31
CA ILE A 26 4.12 -6.12 12.53
C ILE A 26 5.35 -6.80 11.93
N GLU A 27 6.35 -6.05 11.48
CA GLU A 27 7.63 -6.61 11.04
C GLU A 27 8.30 -7.41 12.15
N GLU A 28 8.34 -6.87 13.37
CA GLU A 28 8.93 -7.51 14.54
C GLU A 28 8.14 -8.76 14.99
N GLU A 29 6.81 -8.67 15.05
CA GLU A 29 5.96 -9.75 15.56
C GLU A 29 5.70 -10.87 14.53
N LYS A 30 5.61 -10.55 13.24
CA LYS A 30 5.16 -11.46 12.18
C LYS A 30 6.20 -11.73 11.10
N GLY A 31 7.36 -11.07 11.15
CA GLY A 31 8.43 -11.24 10.16
C GLY A 31 8.10 -10.70 8.77
N ILE A 32 7.03 -9.93 8.60
CA ILE A 32 6.62 -9.34 7.32
C ILE A 32 7.45 -8.10 7.08
N LYS A 33 8.29 -8.09 6.06
CA LYS A 33 9.19 -6.97 5.76
C LYS A 33 8.41 -5.67 5.55
N LYS A 34 8.80 -4.63 6.26
CA LYS A 34 8.23 -3.27 6.15
C LYS A 34 8.21 -2.76 4.70
N GLY A 35 9.31 -2.97 3.95
CA GLY A 35 9.39 -2.57 2.55
C GLY A 35 8.31 -3.20 1.67
N TYR A 36 8.01 -4.48 1.86
CA TYR A 36 6.94 -5.18 1.15
C TYR A 36 5.57 -4.57 1.45
N MET A 37 5.28 -4.33 2.73
CA MET A 37 4.01 -3.70 3.14
C MET A 37 3.88 -2.29 2.55
N MET A 38 4.95 -1.49 2.56
CA MET A 38 4.95 -0.14 2.01
C MET A 38 4.75 -0.12 0.50
N GLU A 39 5.37 -1.05 -0.21
CA GLU A 39 5.17 -1.20 -1.66
C GLU A 39 3.71 -1.48 -2.01
N LYS A 40 3.08 -2.43 -1.33
CA LYS A 40 1.67 -2.79 -1.53
C LYS A 40 0.72 -1.62 -1.23
N ILE A 41 0.99 -0.90 -0.14
CA ILE A 41 0.20 0.29 0.24
C ILE A 41 0.34 1.38 -0.82
N THR A 42 1.56 1.63 -1.28
CA THR A 42 1.84 2.60 -2.35
C THR A 42 1.08 2.27 -3.63
N GLN A 43 1.14 1.00 -4.08
CA GLN A 43 0.42 0.53 -5.26
C GLN A 43 -1.10 0.70 -5.12
N ALA A 44 -1.65 0.42 -3.96
CA ALA A 44 -3.08 0.58 -3.71
C ALA A 44 -3.51 2.06 -3.67
N LEU A 45 -2.67 2.95 -3.12
CA LEU A 45 -2.93 4.39 -3.14
C LEU A 45 -2.92 4.94 -4.56
N ILE A 46 -1.95 4.52 -5.38
CA ILE A 46 -1.88 4.88 -6.80
C ILE A 46 -3.14 4.39 -7.53
N SER A 47 -3.54 3.14 -7.32
CA SER A 47 -4.72 2.56 -7.96
C SER A 47 -6.02 3.28 -7.55
N ALA A 48 -6.14 3.63 -6.27
CA ALA A 48 -7.29 4.38 -5.77
C ALA A 48 -7.35 5.80 -6.37
N TYR A 49 -6.21 6.48 -6.45
CA TYR A 49 -6.14 7.81 -7.05
C TYR A 49 -6.50 7.81 -8.53
N ARG A 50 -5.97 6.85 -9.31
CA ARG A 50 -6.29 6.68 -10.74
C ARG A 50 -7.76 6.42 -10.99
N ARG A 51 -8.41 5.64 -10.13
CA ARG A 51 -9.85 5.37 -10.24
C ARG A 51 -10.69 6.63 -10.03
N ASP A 52 -10.24 7.52 -9.16
CA ASP A 52 -10.98 8.74 -8.80
C ASP A 52 -10.64 9.92 -9.74
N HIS A 53 -9.60 9.80 -10.60
CA HIS A 53 -9.13 10.85 -11.50
C HIS A 53 -8.81 10.26 -12.87
N GLU A 54 -9.65 10.60 -13.84
CA GLU A 54 -9.45 10.18 -15.24
C GLU A 54 -8.20 10.84 -15.84
N GLY A 55 -7.57 10.15 -16.80
CA GLY A 55 -6.39 10.64 -17.50
C GLY A 55 -5.07 10.55 -16.75
N VAL A 56 -5.06 10.10 -15.48
CA VAL A 56 -3.84 9.86 -14.71
C VAL A 56 -3.27 8.49 -15.05
N GLY A 57 -2.07 8.48 -15.64
CA GLY A 57 -1.33 7.28 -16.05
C GLY A 57 -0.20 6.91 -15.07
N ASP A 58 0.96 6.58 -15.64
CA ASP A 58 2.16 6.21 -14.86
C ASP A 58 2.94 7.44 -14.32
N ASN A 59 2.37 8.62 -14.49
CA ASN A 59 2.92 9.89 -14.03
C ASN A 59 2.65 10.19 -12.55
N LEU A 60 1.98 9.28 -11.81
CA LEU A 60 1.73 9.41 -10.38
C LEU A 60 2.80 8.66 -9.57
N THR A 61 3.41 9.35 -8.61
CA THR A 61 4.44 8.82 -7.71
C THR A 61 4.04 9.05 -6.26
N VAL A 62 4.28 8.06 -5.41
CA VAL A 62 4.09 8.15 -3.96
C VAL A 62 5.44 8.07 -3.28
N GLU A 63 5.74 9.03 -2.44
CA GLU A 63 6.93 9.08 -1.60
C GLU A 63 6.53 8.93 -0.14
N ALA A 64 7.06 7.93 0.51
CA ALA A 64 6.88 7.70 1.93
C ALA A 64 8.21 7.97 2.64
N ASN A 65 8.21 8.94 3.55
CA ASN A 65 9.35 9.20 4.41
C ASN A 65 9.15 8.47 5.73
N GLU A 66 9.96 7.45 5.96
CA GLU A 66 9.86 6.57 7.12
C GLU A 66 10.23 7.27 8.43
N GLU A 67 11.17 8.23 8.40
CA GLU A 67 11.62 8.95 9.59
C GLU A 67 10.57 9.94 10.08
N THR A 68 9.96 10.67 9.16
CA THR A 68 8.93 11.68 9.50
C THR A 68 7.52 11.11 9.56
N GLY A 69 7.31 9.90 9.02
CA GLY A 69 5.99 9.29 8.90
C GLY A 69 5.09 9.99 7.87
N VAL A 70 5.64 10.78 6.96
CA VAL A 70 4.87 11.55 5.98
C VAL A 70 4.81 10.80 4.65
N VAL A 71 3.61 10.60 4.15
CA VAL A 71 3.36 10.06 2.81
C VAL A 71 2.87 11.20 1.91
N ARG A 72 3.56 11.42 0.81
CA ARG A 72 3.22 12.44 -0.19
C ARG A 72 2.99 11.80 -1.55
N MET A 73 2.04 12.36 -2.28
CA MET A 73 1.78 11.96 -3.66
C MET A 73 2.14 13.09 -4.61
N PHE A 74 2.79 12.75 -5.70
CA PHE A 74 3.21 13.70 -6.71
C PHE A 74 2.73 13.26 -8.08
N LEU A 75 2.15 14.19 -8.80
CA LEU A 75 1.76 14.01 -10.18
C LEU A 75 2.79 14.74 -11.05
N LYS A 76 3.42 14.02 -11.97
CA LYS A 76 4.29 14.63 -12.99
C LYS A 76 3.42 15.10 -14.13
N LYS A 77 3.53 16.36 -14.50
CA LYS A 77 2.81 16.97 -15.62
C LYS A 77 3.77 17.67 -16.54
N GLU A 78 3.50 17.57 -17.83
CA GLU A 78 4.20 18.31 -18.87
C GLU A 78 3.56 19.70 -19.03
N VAL A 79 4.39 20.72 -19.19
CA VAL A 79 3.95 22.10 -19.37
C VAL A 79 3.69 22.35 -20.85
N VAL A 80 2.44 22.61 -21.18
CA VAL A 80 1.95 22.79 -22.55
C VAL A 80 1.29 24.16 -22.71
N GLU A 81 1.08 24.60 -23.96
CA GLU A 81 0.34 25.81 -24.25
C GLU A 81 -1.17 25.60 -24.11
N GLU A 82 -1.68 24.52 -24.70
CA GLU A 82 -3.07 24.06 -24.57
C GLU A 82 -3.12 22.69 -23.93
N VAL A 83 -3.97 22.52 -22.93
CA VAL A 83 -4.10 21.28 -22.15
C VAL A 83 -5.12 20.37 -22.81
N ASP A 84 -4.65 19.26 -23.39
CA ASP A 84 -5.51 18.20 -23.93
C ASP A 84 -5.91 17.19 -22.84
N ASN A 85 -4.95 16.81 -22.01
CA ASN A 85 -5.18 15.86 -20.92
C ASN A 85 -4.81 16.47 -19.56
N PRO A 86 -5.79 16.91 -18.76
CA PRO A 86 -5.54 17.50 -17.44
C PRO A 86 -4.83 16.53 -16.45
N GLY A 87 -4.83 15.23 -16.73
CA GLY A 87 -4.14 14.23 -15.91
C GLY A 87 -2.63 14.23 -16.09
N THR A 88 -2.13 14.58 -17.27
CA THR A 88 -0.70 14.53 -17.64
C THR A 88 -0.10 15.88 -17.99
N GLU A 89 -0.93 16.87 -18.24
CA GLU A 89 -0.52 18.18 -18.75
C GLU A 89 -0.99 19.31 -17.84
N ILE A 90 -0.31 20.44 -17.95
CA ILE A 90 -0.64 21.69 -17.25
C ILE A 90 -0.30 22.87 -18.15
N SER A 91 -1.13 23.91 -18.14
CA SER A 91 -0.84 25.11 -18.90
C SER A 91 0.37 25.88 -18.34
N LEU A 92 1.10 26.55 -19.23
CA LEU A 92 2.24 27.37 -18.83
C LEU A 92 1.86 28.47 -17.83
N GLU A 93 0.65 29.03 -17.94
CA GLU A 93 0.16 30.05 -17.02
C GLU A 93 -0.03 29.48 -15.60
N GLU A 94 -0.67 28.32 -15.49
CA GLU A 94 -0.89 27.65 -14.20
C GLU A 94 0.43 27.15 -13.58
N ALA A 95 1.34 26.61 -14.40
CA ALA A 95 2.65 26.16 -13.97
C ALA A 95 3.50 27.31 -13.39
N ARG A 96 3.44 28.50 -14.00
CA ARG A 96 4.16 29.69 -13.53
C ARG A 96 3.67 30.25 -12.20
N LEU A 97 2.45 29.96 -11.79
CA LEU A 97 1.96 30.32 -10.44
C LEU A 97 2.75 29.60 -9.34
N SER A 98 3.21 28.39 -9.61
CA SER A 98 3.99 27.57 -8.67
C SER A 98 5.49 27.67 -8.91
N LEU A 99 5.92 27.78 -10.17
CA LEU A 99 7.32 27.81 -10.61
C LEU A 99 7.53 28.92 -11.65
N PRO A 100 7.93 30.15 -11.23
CA PRO A 100 8.00 31.31 -12.11
C PRO A 100 8.95 31.20 -13.32
N ARG A 101 9.91 30.26 -13.29
CA ARG A 101 10.93 30.08 -14.33
C ARG A 101 10.66 28.85 -15.23
N VAL A 102 9.47 28.32 -15.21
CA VAL A 102 9.13 27.14 -16.01
C VAL A 102 8.90 27.54 -17.46
N GLU A 103 9.32 26.69 -18.40
CA GLU A 103 9.18 26.83 -19.84
C GLU A 103 8.28 25.76 -20.45
N LEU A 104 7.83 25.97 -21.69
CA LEU A 104 7.06 24.95 -22.43
C LEU A 104 7.91 23.71 -22.67
N GLY A 105 7.31 22.53 -22.46
CA GLY A 105 7.97 21.22 -22.54
C GLY A 105 8.66 20.78 -21.25
N ASP A 106 8.71 21.63 -20.23
CA ASP A 106 9.22 21.22 -18.92
C ASP A 106 8.29 20.21 -18.26
N THR A 107 8.89 19.30 -17.48
CA THR A 107 8.13 18.38 -16.63
C THR A 107 8.19 18.87 -15.18
N ILE A 108 7.03 19.18 -14.61
CA ILE A 108 6.93 19.60 -13.22
C ILE A 108 6.27 18.55 -12.33
N ARG A 109 6.60 18.59 -11.05
CA ARG A 109 6.00 17.71 -10.03
C ARG A 109 5.06 18.53 -9.16
N ILE A 110 3.81 18.14 -9.14
CA ILE A 110 2.76 18.81 -8.35
C ILE A 110 2.37 17.87 -7.22
N GLU A 111 2.44 18.36 -5.98
CA GLU A 111 1.95 17.61 -4.82
C GLU A 111 0.42 17.57 -4.86
N VAL A 112 -0.12 16.36 -4.84
CA VAL A 112 -1.56 16.11 -4.84
C VAL A 112 -1.99 15.47 -3.52
N LYS A 113 -3.14 15.91 -3.00
CA LYS A 113 -3.73 15.36 -1.78
C LYS A 113 -5.01 14.63 -2.16
N PRO A 114 -5.00 13.30 -2.22
CA PRO A 114 -6.20 12.54 -2.52
C PRO A 114 -7.25 12.75 -1.41
N LYS A 115 -8.50 12.89 -1.80
CA LYS A 115 -9.61 12.91 -0.86
C LYS A 115 -9.64 11.58 -0.10
N ASN A 116 -9.81 11.63 1.22
CA ASN A 116 -9.86 10.44 2.08
C ASN A 116 -8.57 9.58 2.11
N PHE A 117 -7.42 10.18 1.86
CA PHE A 117 -6.12 9.50 1.87
C PHE A 117 -5.92 8.59 3.11
N GLY A 118 -6.12 9.10 4.32
CA GLY A 118 -5.95 8.33 5.55
C GLY A 118 -6.88 7.11 5.64
N ARG A 119 -8.13 7.23 5.17
CA ARG A 119 -9.08 6.12 5.13
C ARG A 119 -8.66 5.03 4.14
N ILE A 120 -8.22 5.43 2.95
CA ILE A 120 -7.74 4.50 1.91
C ILE A 120 -6.48 3.79 2.41
N ALA A 121 -5.51 4.55 2.94
CA ALA A 121 -4.28 4.01 3.49
C ALA A 121 -4.54 2.99 4.61
N ALA A 122 -5.42 3.32 5.57
CA ALA A 122 -5.76 2.42 6.67
C ALA A 122 -6.47 1.14 6.21
N GLN A 123 -7.42 1.23 5.28
CA GLN A 123 -8.11 0.06 4.73
C GLN A 123 -7.16 -0.84 3.95
N THR A 124 -6.29 -0.25 3.14
CA THR A 124 -5.30 -0.99 2.35
C THR A 124 -4.25 -1.64 3.23
N ALA A 125 -3.73 -0.91 4.21
CA ALA A 125 -2.79 -1.45 5.18
C ALA A 125 -3.36 -2.67 5.89
N ARG A 126 -4.60 -2.58 6.38
CA ARG A 126 -5.27 -3.72 7.02
C ARG A 126 -5.36 -4.93 6.09
N GLN A 127 -5.71 -4.74 4.83
CA GLN A 127 -5.83 -5.83 3.85
C GLN A 127 -4.46 -6.45 3.55
N VAL A 128 -3.43 -5.63 3.35
CA VAL A 128 -2.05 -6.07 3.11
C VAL A 128 -1.50 -6.86 4.30
N ILE A 129 -1.77 -6.39 5.52
CA ILE A 129 -1.35 -7.07 6.75
C ILE A 129 -2.00 -8.45 6.84
N ILE A 130 -3.32 -8.55 6.63
CA ILE A 130 -4.04 -9.83 6.68
C ILE A 130 -3.49 -10.79 5.62
N GLN A 131 -3.25 -10.30 4.42
CA GLN A 131 -2.70 -11.10 3.33
C GLN A 131 -1.25 -11.52 3.63
N GLY A 132 -0.41 -10.62 4.10
CA GLY A 132 0.98 -10.91 4.46
C GLY A 132 1.10 -11.93 5.60
N ILE A 133 0.21 -11.89 6.61
CA ILE A 133 0.15 -12.90 7.66
C ILE A 133 -0.19 -14.27 7.06
N ARG A 134 -1.19 -14.35 6.19
CA ARG A 134 -1.57 -15.61 5.53
C ARG A 134 -0.43 -16.17 4.67
N GLU A 135 0.24 -15.32 3.90
CA GLU A 135 1.39 -15.73 3.08
C GLU A 135 2.56 -16.24 3.95
N ALA A 136 2.83 -15.58 5.08
CA ALA A 136 3.84 -16.02 6.04
C ALA A 136 3.48 -17.36 6.70
N GLU A 137 2.21 -17.55 7.11
CA GLU A 137 1.71 -18.81 7.65
C GLU A 137 1.80 -19.95 6.62
N GLN A 138 1.44 -19.69 5.37
CA GLN A 138 1.59 -20.65 4.28
C GLN A 138 3.05 -21.02 4.02
N GLY A 139 3.96 -20.02 4.04
CA GLY A 139 5.39 -20.25 3.90
C GLY A 139 5.95 -21.14 4.99
N MET A 140 5.60 -20.90 6.26
CA MET A 140 6.05 -21.73 7.39
C MET A 140 5.55 -23.17 7.28
N VAL A 141 4.29 -23.35 6.87
CA VAL A 141 3.71 -24.68 6.63
C VAL A 141 4.45 -25.39 5.49
N TYR A 142 4.71 -24.68 4.39
CA TYR A 142 5.43 -25.24 3.27
C TYR A 142 6.85 -25.70 3.67
N ASP A 143 7.60 -24.86 4.40
CA ASP A 143 8.95 -25.16 4.84
C ASP A 143 8.97 -26.36 5.82
N GLU A 144 7.99 -26.42 6.75
CA GLU A 144 7.84 -27.55 7.67
C GLU A 144 7.63 -28.88 6.93
N PHE A 145 6.76 -28.90 5.92
CA PHE A 145 6.45 -30.13 5.21
C PHE A 145 7.46 -30.47 4.09
N SER A 146 8.09 -29.47 3.50
CA SER A 146 9.19 -29.69 2.54
C SER A 146 10.37 -30.38 3.21
N SER A 147 10.65 -30.06 4.47
CA SER A 147 11.72 -30.73 5.23
C SER A 147 11.38 -32.21 5.59
N LYS A 148 10.10 -32.57 5.55
CA LYS A 148 9.60 -33.92 5.85
C LYS A 148 9.24 -34.73 4.59
N GLU A 149 9.69 -34.27 3.43
CA GLU A 149 9.52 -35.00 2.18
C GLU A 149 10.13 -36.39 2.30
N HIS A 150 9.41 -37.44 1.85
CA HIS A 150 9.74 -38.85 2.00
C HIS A 150 9.62 -39.42 3.42
N GLU A 151 9.08 -38.68 4.40
CA GLU A 151 8.77 -39.24 5.73
C GLU A 151 7.33 -39.72 5.80
N LEU A 152 7.07 -40.67 6.73
CA LEU A 152 5.73 -41.16 7.04
C LEU A 152 5.05 -40.18 8.01
N LEU A 153 3.97 -39.57 7.57
CA LEU A 153 3.16 -38.68 8.40
C LEU A 153 1.87 -39.36 8.83
N THR A 154 1.51 -39.19 10.11
CA THR A 154 0.26 -39.66 10.66
C THR A 154 -0.75 -38.52 10.76
N GLY A 155 -1.93 -38.70 10.19
CA GLY A 155 -2.99 -37.71 10.19
C GLY A 155 -4.36 -38.32 10.48
N VAL A 156 -5.29 -37.45 10.88
CA VAL A 156 -6.71 -37.84 11.09
C VAL A 156 -7.51 -37.36 9.86
N VAL A 157 -8.27 -38.27 9.26
CA VAL A 157 -9.18 -37.95 8.17
C VAL A 157 -10.31 -37.08 8.72
N THR A 158 -10.38 -35.83 8.21
CA THR A 158 -11.41 -34.85 8.61
C THR A 158 -12.57 -34.79 7.63
N ARG A 159 -12.29 -35.03 6.34
CA ARG A 159 -13.30 -34.98 5.29
C ARG A 159 -12.92 -35.87 4.13
N ILE A 160 -13.94 -36.46 3.51
CA ILE A 160 -13.83 -37.18 2.22
C ILE A 160 -14.80 -36.51 1.24
N ASP A 161 -14.33 -36.07 0.09
CA ASP A 161 -15.19 -35.53 -0.96
C ASP A 161 -15.72 -36.70 -1.83
N PRO A 162 -17.03 -36.95 -1.82
CA PRO A 162 -17.61 -38.08 -2.56
C PRO A 162 -17.58 -37.93 -4.09
N ARG A 163 -17.27 -36.72 -4.60
CA ARG A 163 -17.27 -36.44 -6.05
C ARG A 163 -15.96 -36.79 -6.72
N ASN A 164 -14.84 -36.52 -6.07
CA ASN A 164 -13.50 -36.70 -6.62
C ASN A 164 -12.65 -37.70 -5.83
N GLY A 165 -13.13 -38.18 -4.69
CA GLY A 165 -12.40 -39.07 -3.81
C GLY A 165 -11.28 -38.38 -3.01
N ALA A 166 -11.20 -37.06 -3.01
CA ALA A 166 -10.19 -36.32 -2.25
C ALA A 166 -10.42 -36.49 -0.75
N VAL A 167 -9.32 -36.73 -0.03
CA VAL A 167 -9.33 -36.95 1.42
C VAL A 167 -8.59 -35.81 2.10
N THR A 168 -9.28 -35.08 2.96
CA THR A 168 -8.65 -34.04 3.80
C THR A 168 -8.14 -34.65 5.10
N LEU A 169 -6.86 -34.45 5.36
CA LEU A 169 -6.18 -34.96 6.55
C LEU A 169 -5.78 -33.80 7.46
N ARG A 170 -5.98 -33.98 8.76
CA ARG A 170 -5.38 -33.10 9.77
C ARG A 170 -4.16 -33.80 10.34
N ILE A 171 -2.99 -33.18 10.21
CA ILE A 171 -1.74 -33.68 10.77
C ILE A 171 -1.53 -33.04 12.14
N SER A 172 -0.77 -33.70 13.03
CA SER A 172 -0.62 -33.33 14.45
C SER A 172 -0.04 -31.92 14.71
N SER A 173 0.46 -31.23 13.69
CA SER A 173 0.88 -29.82 13.74
C SER A 173 -0.28 -28.81 13.70
N GLY A 174 -1.54 -29.28 13.58
CA GLY A 174 -2.74 -28.41 13.53
C GLY A 174 -3.11 -27.88 12.14
N SER A 175 -2.34 -28.21 11.11
CA SER A 175 -2.63 -27.82 9.73
C SER A 175 -3.55 -28.84 9.04
N GLU A 176 -4.55 -28.39 8.29
CA GLU A 176 -5.43 -29.24 7.47
C GLU A 176 -4.94 -29.25 6.02
N PHE A 177 -4.77 -30.45 5.44
CA PHE A 177 -4.35 -30.65 4.05
C PHE A 177 -5.39 -31.48 3.29
N THR A 178 -5.58 -31.12 2.04
CA THR A 178 -6.51 -31.79 1.11
C THR A 178 -5.75 -32.36 -0.07
#